data_07f49bb9117783b7938750b92f61e298
#
_entry.id   07f49bb9117783b7938750b92f61e298
#
_cell.length_a   1.000
_cell.length_b   1.000
_cell.length_c   1.000
_cell.angle_alpha   90.00
_cell.angle_beta   90.00
_cell.angle_gamma   90.00
#
_symmetry.space_group_name_H-M   'P 1'
#
loop_
_entity.id
_entity.type
_entity.pdbx_description
1 polymer ?
#
loop_
_entity_poly.entity_id
_entity_poly.type
_entity_poly.pdbx_seq_one_letter_code
_entity_poly.pdbx_strand_id
1 'polypeptide(L)'
;MATVDYDRIAFTRLTKIPPEAIIDLMNAPAVRRHLPLAQDEFGDVECDHFVATKERMWEERGFGPWAFVLDDQFIGWGGLQPEGDDVDVGLVLSQKYWGAGPALYRRILTYAFEELCVDSVTALLPPSRTRVSAMRRLGFRKDGEIEIQDQRFIRYRLIRGD
;
A
#
# COMPACT_ATOMS: atom_id res chain seq x y z
N MET A 1 -9.04 -24.56 -13.10
CA MET A 1 -8.74 -23.12 -12.98
C MET A 1 -7.24 -22.91 -12.90
N ALA A 2 -6.74 -21.99 -13.69
CA ALA A 2 -5.34 -21.63 -13.60
C ALA A 2 -5.07 -20.88 -12.30
N THR A 3 -4.04 -21.31 -11.54
CA THR A 3 -3.60 -20.60 -10.37
C THR A 3 -2.84 -19.35 -10.79
N VAL A 4 -3.19 -18.21 -10.22
CA VAL A 4 -2.47 -16.97 -10.50
C VAL A 4 -1.10 -17.00 -9.82
N ASP A 5 -0.05 -16.79 -10.59
CA ASP A 5 1.30 -16.70 -10.07
C ASP A 5 1.60 -15.25 -9.69
N TYR A 6 1.49 -14.94 -8.40
CA TYR A 6 1.71 -13.58 -7.89
C TYR A 6 3.18 -13.16 -7.93
N ASP A 7 4.11 -14.12 -8.13
CA ASP A 7 5.53 -13.78 -8.30
C ASP A 7 5.77 -13.07 -9.65
N ARG A 8 4.84 -13.20 -10.59
CA ARG A 8 4.90 -12.52 -11.87
C ARG A 8 4.48 -11.05 -11.80
N ILE A 9 3.94 -10.60 -10.68
CA ILE A 9 3.59 -9.19 -10.51
C ILE A 9 4.85 -8.34 -10.60
N ALA A 10 4.86 -7.40 -11.54
CA ALA A 10 5.96 -6.47 -11.71
C ALA A 10 5.73 -5.23 -10.82
N PHE A 11 6.79 -4.78 -10.18
CA PHE A 11 6.80 -3.54 -9.40
C PHE A 11 7.43 -2.45 -10.27
N THR A 12 6.70 -1.38 -10.52
CA THR A 12 7.19 -0.26 -11.31
C THR A 12 6.80 1.06 -10.64
N ARG A 13 7.15 2.18 -11.24
CA ARG A 13 6.77 3.48 -10.70
C ARG A 13 5.39 3.90 -11.19
N LEU A 14 4.68 4.66 -10.37
CA LEU A 14 3.35 5.17 -10.73
C LEU A 14 3.39 6.07 -11.96
N THR A 15 4.53 6.71 -12.24
CA THR A 15 4.72 7.53 -13.44
C THR A 15 4.65 6.72 -14.74
N LYS A 16 4.77 5.40 -14.65
CA LYS A 16 4.70 4.51 -15.83
C LYS A 16 3.28 4.04 -16.13
N ILE A 17 2.31 4.39 -15.29
CA ILE A 17 0.93 3.93 -15.41
C ILE A 17 0.08 5.03 -16.04
N PRO A 18 -0.80 4.70 -17.02
CA PRO A 18 -1.72 5.68 -17.56
C PRO A 18 -2.60 6.27 -16.45
N PRO A 19 -2.74 7.61 -16.39
CA PRO A 19 -3.54 8.24 -15.33
C PRO A 19 -4.96 7.69 -15.21
N GLU A 20 -5.60 7.33 -16.31
CA GLU A 20 -6.96 6.77 -16.32
C GLU A 20 -7.06 5.49 -15.48
N ALA A 21 -6.02 4.65 -15.52
CA ALA A 21 -6.01 3.40 -14.76
C ALA A 21 -5.94 3.68 -13.26
N ILE A 22 -5.16 4.68 -12.86
CA ILE A 22 -5.06 5.08 -11.45
C ILE A 22 -6.39 5.67 -10.98
N ILE A 23 -6.97 6.55 -11.78
CA ILE A 23 -8.26 7.20 -11.49
C ILE A 23 -9.36 6.15 -11.32
N ASP A 24 -9.44 5.20 -12.22
CA ASP A 24 -10.45 4.14 -12.17
C ASP A 24 -10.32 3.30 -10.89
N LEU A 25 -9.10 2.96 -10.51
CA LEU A 25 -8.84 2.21 -9.29
C LEU A 25 -9.29 3.01 -8.04
N MET A 26 -8.86 4.26 -7.95
CA MET A 26 -9.12 5.08 -6.77
C MET A 26 -10.60 5.45 -6.62
N ASN A 27 -11.36 5.45 -7.70
CA ASN A 27 -12.79 5.73 -7.67
C ASN A 27 -13.65 4.46 -7.56
N ALA A 28 -13.07 3.26 -7.65
CA ALA A 28 -13.81 2.03 -7.53
C ALA A 28 -14.47 1.93 -6.15
N PRO A 29 -15.80 1.67 -6.05
CA PRO A 29 -16.50 1.68 -4.77
C PRO A 29 -15.90 0.75 -3.72
N ALA A 30 -15.47 -0.45 -4.13
CA ALA A 30 -14.84 -1.41 -3.21
C ALA A 30 -13.54 -0.88 -2.62
N VAL A 31 -12.78 -0.10 -3.41
CA VAL A 31 -11.52 0.50 -2.98
C VAL A 31 -11.79 1.69 -2.06
N ARG A 32 -12.67 2.59 -2.46
CA ARG A 32 -12.98 3.81 -1.68
C ARG A 32 -13.50 3.48 -0.28
N ARG A 33 -14.22 2.39 -0.15
CA ARG A 33 -14.78 1.94 1.13
C ARG A 33 -13.70 1.75 2.20
N HIS A 34 -12.48 1.41 1.78
CA HIS A 34 -11.36 1.15 2.69
C HIS A 34 -10.33 2.29 2.72
N LEU A 35 -10.65 3.45 2.11
CA LEU A 35 -9.76 4.62 2.09
C LEU A 35 -10.43 5.79 2.82
N PRO A 36 -10.40 5.81 4.18
CA PRO A 36 -11.13 6.84 4.94
C PRO A 36 -10.65 8.27 4.69
N LEU A 37 -9.44 8.44 4.18
CA LEU A 37 -8.91 9.77 3.84
C LEU A 37 -9.24 10.21 2.40
N ALA A 38 -9.81 9.31 1.59
CA ALA A 38 -10.16 9.60 0.20
C ALA A 38 -11.65 9.93 0.09
N GLN A 39 -12.04 11.08 0.64
CA GLN A 39 -13.46 11.48 0.71
C GLN A 39 -13.97 12.13 -0.57
N ASP A 40 -13.09 12.80 -1.30
CA ASP A 40 -13.47 13.56 -2.50
C ASP A 40 -13.28 12.75 -3.77
N GLU A 41 -13.90 13.22 -4.87
CA GLU A 41 -13.72 12.62 -6.17
C GLU A 41 -12.24 12.69 -6.60
N PHE A 42 -11.74 11.59 -7.14
CA PHE A 42 -10.35 11.49 -7.60
C PHE A 42 -10.36 11.66 -9.13
N GLY A 43 -9.94 12.83 -9.58
CA GLY A 43 -9.89 13.18 -11.01
C GLY A 43 -8.46 13.42 -11.47
N ASP A 44 -8.33 14.10 -12.65
CA ASP A 44 -7.02 14.33 -13.27
C ASP A 44 -6.08 15.14 -12.38
N VAL A 45 -6.57 16.19 -11.76
CA VAL A 45 -5.75 17.06 -10.89
C VAL A 45 -5.27 16.28 -9.68
N GLU A 46 -6.18 15.54 -9.03
CA GLU A 46 -5.86 14.71 -7.87
C GLU A 46 -4.87 13.61 -8.24
N CYS A 47 -5.02 13.03 -9.42
CA CYS A 47 -4.10 11.99 -9.90
C CYS A 47 -2.70 12.56 -10.12
N ASP A 48 -2.58 13.71 -10.79
CA ASP A 48 -1.28 14.36 -11.01
C ASP A 48 -0.59 14.66 -9.69
N HIS A 49 -1.32 15.20 -8.72
CA HIS A 49 -0.80 15.51 -7.40
C HIS A 49 -0.36 14.23 -6.66
N PHE A 50 -1.18 13.19 -6.73
CA PHE A 50 -0.91 11.90 -6.11
C PHE A 50 0.39 11.29 -6.64
N VAL A 51 0.53 11.21 -7.96
CA VAL A 51 1.73 10.64 -8.59
C VAL A 51 2.97 11.46 -8.25
N ALA A 52 2.88 12.78 -8.32
CA ALA A 52 3.99 13.68 -8.00
C ALA A 52 4.42 13.53 -6.53
N THR A 53 3.47 13.42 -5.60
CA THR A 53 3.75 13.24 -4.18
C THR A 53 4.47 11.92 -3.92
N LYS A 54 4.03 10.83 -4.56
CA LYS A 54 4.65 9.51 -4.40
C LYS A 54 6.05 9.48 -5.01
N GLU A 55 6.24 10.10 -6.18
CA GLU A 55 7.57 10.20 -6.78
C GLU A 55 8.53 11.00 -5.90
N ARG A 56 8.04 12.06 -5.26
CA ARG A 56 8.86 12.85 -4.34
C ARG A 56 9.35 12.02 -3.15
N MET A 57 8.55 11.09 -2.66
CA MET A 57 8.99 10.18 -1.59
C MET A 57 10.24 9.38 -2.02
N TRP A 58 10.22 8.86 -3.25
CA TRP A 58 11.37 8.14 -3.80
C TRP A 58 12.60 9.03 -3.89
N GLU A 59 12.43 10.28 -4.34
CA GLU A 59 13.53 11.23 -4.50
C GLU A 59 14.13 11.64 -3.15
N GLU A 60 13.29 11.92 -2.17
CA GLU A 60 13.72 12.46 -0.87
C GLU A 60 14.13 11.39 0.13
N ARG A 61 13.51 10.20 0.08
CA ARG A 61 13.70 9.16 1.08
C ARG A 61 14.40 7.91 0.55
N GLY A 62 14.47 7.75 -0.76
CA GLY A 62 15.02 6.53 -1.37
C GLY A 62 14.06 5.36 -1.35
N PHE A 63 12.82 5.56 -0.92
CA PHE A 63 11.76 4.56 -0.98
C PHE A 63 10.41 5.25 -1.16
N GLY A 64 9.43 4.48 -1.60
CA GLY A 64 8.07 4.96 -1.82
C GLY A 64 7.18 3.81 -2.29
N PRO A 65 5.95 4.10 -2.67
CA PRO A 65 5.07 3.07 -3.20
C PRO A 65 5.39 2.76 -4.66
N TRP A 66 5.03 1.53 -5.07
CA TRP A 66 5.12 1.05 -6.44
C TRP A 66 3.73 0.94 -7.05
N ALA A 67 3.69 0.87 -8.37
CA ALA A 67 2.55 0.38 -9.12
C ALA A 67 2.76 -1.12 -9.36
N PHE A 68 1.71 -1.90 -9.21
CA PHE A 68 1.75 -3.34 -9.45
C PHE A 68 1.11 -3.65 -10.79
N VAL A 69 1.83 -4.40 -11.62
CA VAL A 69 1.37 -4.77 -12.97
C VAL A 69 1.45 -6.27 -13.13
N LEU A 70 0.36 -6.88 -13.56
CA LEU A 70 0.27 -8.31 -13.86
C LEU A 70 -0.30 -8.48 -15.25
N ASP A 71 0.46 -9.17 -16.12
CA ASP A 71 0.06 -9.41 -17.53
C ASP A 71 -0.35 -8.11 -18.24
N ASP A 72 0.51 -7.08 -18.10
CA ASP A 72 0.35 -5.75 -18.69
C ASP A 72 -0.85 -4.95 -18.15
N GLN A 73 -1.45 -5.40 -17.05
CA GLN A 73 -2.57 -4.69 -16.42
C GLN A 73 -2.17 -4.13 -15.06
N PHE A 74 -2.53 -2.87 -14.85
CA PHE A 74 -2.38 -2.23 -13.54
C PHE A 74 -3.40 -2.82 -12.57
N ILE A 75 -2.92 -3.44 -11.48
CA ILE A 75 -3.79 -4.10 -10.52
C ILE A 75 -3.87 -3.38 -9.17
N GLY A 76 -3.03 -2.38 -8.97
CA GLY A 76 -3.02 -1.64 -7.72
C GLY A 76 -1.69 -0.97 -7.46
N TRP A 77 -1.57 -0.39 -6.29
CA TRP A 77 -0.33 0.27 -5.86
C TRP A 77 -0.11 0.04 -4.37
N GLY A 78 1.09 0.25 -3.94
CA GLY A 78 1.42 0.13 -2.53
C GLY A 78 2.92 0.01 -2.32
N GLY A 79 3.31 -0.10 -1.07
CA GLY A 79 4.71 -0.20 -0.71
C GLY A 79 4.98 0.50 0.61
N LEU A 80 6.08 1.21 0.68
CA LEU A 80 6.54 1.86 1.91
C LEU A 80 6.42 3.36 1.78
N GLN A 81 5.95 4.00 2.85
CA GLN A 81 5.81 5.45 2.91
C GLN A 81 6.30 5.94 4.26
N PRO A 82 6.88 7.15 4.32
CA PRO A 82 7.25 7.73 5.62
C PRO A 82 5.98 8.11 6.39
N GLU A 83 5.95 7.78 7.68
CA GLU A 83 4.89 8.19 8.60
C GLU A 83 5.55 8.65 9.89
N GLY A 84 5.78 9.96 10.02
CA GLY A 84 6.62 10.47 11.10
C GLY A 84 8.02 9.89 11.00
N ASP A 85 8.49 9.29 12.07
CA ASP A 85 9.79 8.60 12.10
C ASP A 85 9.70 7.13 11.69
N ASP A 86 8.49 6.65 11.41
CA ASP A 86 8.26 5.26 11.03
C ASP A 86 8.21 5.08 9.50
N VAL A 87 8.39 3.83 9.09
CA VAL A 87 8.17 3.40 7.71
C VAL A 87 6.90 2.56 7.70
N ASP A 88 5.91 3.04 6.97
CA ASP A 88 4.58 2.43 6.95
C ASP A 88 4.36 1.65 5.65
N VAL A 89 3.73 0.47 5.77
CA VAL A 89 3.39 -0.36 4.60
C VAL A 89 1.89 -0.27 4.33
N GLY A 90 1.54 -0.14 3.07
CA GLY A 90 0.14 -0.13 2.66
C GLY A 90 -0.04 -0.70 1.27
N LEU A 91 -1.23 -1.20 1.00
CA LEU A 91 -1.63 -1.71 -0.31
C LEU A 91 -3.02 -1.19 -0.66
N VAL A 92 -3.19 -0.82 -1.92
CA VAL A 92 -4.50 -0.54 -2.52
C VAL A 92 -4.59 -1.38 -3.78
N LEU A 93 -5.45 -2.38 -3.76
CA LEU A 93 -5.59 -3.34 -4.86
C LEU A 93 -6.99 -3.30 -5.43
N SER A 94 -7.11 -3.48 -6.74
CA SER A 94 -8.38 -3.76 -7.38
C SER A 94 -9.00 -4.99 -6.71
N GLN A 95 -10.31 -4.96 -6.49
CA GLN A 95 -11.01 -6.03 -5.77
C GLN A 95 -10.72 -7.42 -6.34
N LYS A 96 -10.63 -7.53 -7.65
CA LYS A 96 -10.32 -8.77 -8.34
C LYS A 96 -8.99 -9.40 -7.88
N TYR A 97 -8.07 -8.57 -7.38
CA TYR A 97 -6.72 -9.00 -7.02
C TYR A 97 -6.44 -8.92 -5.51
N TRP A 98 -7.46 -8.82 -4.68
CA TRP A 98 -7.27 -8.78 -3.22
C TRP A 98 -6.54 -10.03 -2.68
N GLY A 99 -6.69 -11.18 -3.36
CA GLY A 99 -5.95 -12.40 -2.99
C GLY A 99 -4.44 -12.29 -3.11
N ALA A 100 -3.94 -11.32 -3.87
CA ALA A 100 -2.50 -11.07 -4.01
C ALA A 100 -1.89 -10.36 -2.79
N GLY A 101 -2.70 -9.80 -1.90
CA GLY A 101 -2.24 -8.99 -0.77
C GLY A 101 -1.13 -9.64 0.06
N PRO A 102 -1.34 -10.85 0.58
CA PRO A 102 -0.30 -11.51 1.40
C PRO A 102 1.04 -11.68 0.68
N ALA A 103 1.03 -12.07 -0.59
CA ALA A 103 2.25 -12.23 -1.37
C ALA A 103 2.97 -10.88 -1.58
N LEU A 104 2.21 -9.83 -1.86
CA LEU A 104 2.76 -8.48 -2.04
C LEU A 104 3.33 -7.93 -0.74
N TYR A 105 2.64 -8.13 0.38
CA TYR A 105 3.17 -7.74 1.69
C TYR A 105 4.52 -8.41 1.96
N ARG A 106 4.64 -9.71 1.71
CA ARG A 106 5.90 -10.43 1.93
C ARG A 106 7.02 -9.85 1.09
N ARG A 107 6.76 -9.55 -0.18
CA ARG A 107 7.78 -8.97 -1.06
C ARG A 107 8.20 -7.58 -0.60
N ILE A 108 7.25 -6.74 -0.19
CA ILE A 108 7.53 -5.40 0.30
C ILE A 108 8.32 -5.45 1.61
N LEU A 109 7.94 -6.35 2.53
CA LEU A 109 8.63 -6.50 3.81
C LEU A 109 10.06 -7.01 3.62
N THR A 110 10.27 -7.94 2.70
CA THR A 110 11.61 -8.41 2.36
C THR A 110 12.47 -7.25 1.88
N TYR A 111 11.93 -6.41 1.01
CA TYR A 111 12.63 -5.21 0.54
C TYR A 111 12.96 -4.27 1.72
N ALA A 112 12.00 -4.02 2.59
CA ALA A 112 12.20 -3.12 3.73
C ALA A 112 13.32 -3.59 4.65
N PHE A 113 13.35 -4.87 4.99
CA PHE A 113 14.33 -5.40 5.93
C PHE A 113 15.68 -5.72 5.29
N GLU A 114 15.70 -6.20 4.06
CA GLU A 114 16.95 -6.64 3.39
C GLU A 114 17.62 -5.52 2.58
N GLU A 115 16.84 -4.68 1.90
CA GLU A 115 17.40 -3.60 1.07
C GLU A 115 17.50 -2.28 1.82
N LEU A 116 16.42 -1.87 2.51
CA LEU A 116 16.43 -0.62 3.27
C LEU A 116 17.00 -0.77 4.67
N CYS A 117 17.08 -1.99 5.17
CA CYS A 117 17.63 -2.31 6.50
C CYS A 117 16.94 -1.56 7.64
N VAL A 118 15.62 -1.38 7.53
CA VAL A 118 14.84 -0.74 8.61
C VAL A 118 14.69 -1.68 9.80
N ASP A 119 14.51 -1.11 10.99
CA ASP A 119 14.34 -1.90 12.23
C ASP A 119 12.91 -2.39 12.41
N SER A 120 11.94 -1.65 11.91
CA SER A 120 10.54 -2.04 12.00
C SER A 120 9.74 -1.41 10.86
N VAL A 121 8.56 -1.99 10.63
CA VAL A 121 7.60 -1.48 9.65
C VAL A 121 6.25 -1.39 10.36
N THR A 122 5.51 -0.30 10.13
CA THR A 122 4.15 -0.15 10.65
C THR A 122 3.12 -0.37 9.56
N ALA A 123 1.89 -0.65 9.99
CA ALA A 123 0.72 -0.68 9.13
C ALA A 123 -0.42 0.01 9.86
N LEU A 124 -1.08 0.95 9.20
CA LEU A 124 -2.19 1.70 9.77
C LEU A 124 -3.48 1.21 9.12
N LEU A 125 -4.37 0.67 9.94
CA LEU A 125 -5.64 0.13 9.46
C LEU A 125 -6.81 0.87 10.11
N PRO A 126 -7.86 1.22 9.33
CA PRO A 126 -9.04 1.83 9.93
C PRO A 126 -9.72 0.84 10.88
N PRO A 127 -10.38 1.33 11.95
CA PRO A 127 -11.06 0.44 12.92
C PRO A 127 -12.15 -0.42 12.29
N SER A 128 -12.70 0.01 11.15
CA SER A 128 -13.70 -0.76 10.40
C SER A 128 -13.13 -2.04 9.80
N ARG A 129 -11.82 -2.13 9.68
CA ARG A 129 -11.16 -3.32 9.15
C ARG A 129 -10.94 -4.31 10.29
N THR A 130 -11.84 -5.27 10.40
CA THR A 130 -11.85 -6.24 11.51
C THR A 130 -11.04 -7.48 11.23
N ARG A 131 -10.79 -7.82 9.96
CA ARG A 131 -10.02 -9.01 9.58
C ARG A 131 -8.54 -8.69 9.51
N VAL A 132 -7.86 -8.86 10.64
CA VAL A 132 -6.42 -8.58 10.76
C VAL A 132 -5.58 -9.85 10.84
N SER A 133 -6.17 -11.03 10.61
CA SER A 133 -5.46 -12.30 10.72
C SER A 133 -4.26 -12.39 9.77
N ALA A 134 -4.39 -11.84 8.55
CA ALA A 134 -3.29 -11.83 7.59
C ALA A 134 -2.08 -11.03 8.12
N MET A 135 -2.33 -9.91 8.79
CA MET A 135 -1.27 -9.10 9.39
C MET A 135 -0.59 -9.85 10.53
N ARG A 136 -1.38 -10.54 11.37
CA ARG A 136 -0.84 -11.35 12.46
C ARG A 136 0.01 -12.50 11.95
N ARG A 137 -0.40 -13.13 10.86
CA ARG A 137 0.37 -14.22 10.23
C ARG A 137 1.74 -13.73 9.73
N LEU A 138 1.82 -12.46 9.34
CA LEU A 138 3.08 -11.84 8.93
C LEU A 138 3.95 -11.42 10.12
N GLY A 139 3.41 -11.49 11.35
CA GLY A 139 4.13 -11.16 12.57
C GLY A 139 3.80 -9.77 13.13
N PHE A 140 2.91 -9.03 12.51
CA PHE A 140 2.50 -7.71 13.01
C PHE A 140 1.74 -7.84 14.32
N ARG A 141 2.02 -6.91 15.25
CA ARG A 141 1.33 -6.83 16.54
C ARG A 141 0.78 -5.42 16.72
N LYS A 142 -0.37 -5.33 17.39
CA LYS A 142 -0.99 -4.04 17.68
C LYS A 142 -0.02 -3.16 18.48
N ASP A 143 0.13 -1.91 18.06
CA ASP A 143 1.06 -0.93 18.63
C ASP A 143 0.40 0.44 18.73
N GLY A 144 -0.77 0.49 19.38
CA GLY A 144 -1.46 1.73 19.67
C GLY A 144 -2.40 2.21 18.59
N GLU A 145 -2.77 3.47 18.69
CA GLU A 145 -3.69 4.15 17.78
C GLU A 145 -3.10 5.50 17.38
N ILE A 146 -3.50 5.99 16.21
CA ILE A 146 -3.06 7.28 15.69
C ILE A 146 -4.22 7.96 14.98
N GLU A 147 -4.29 9.29 15.06
CA GLU A 147 -5.25 10.08 14.28
C GLU A 147 -4.54 10.79 13.13
N ILE A 148 -5.13 10.70 11.94
CA ILE A 148 -4.68 11.41 10.74
C ILE A 148 -5.90 12.10 10.14
N GLN A 149 -5.86 13.42 10.00
CA GLN A 149 -6.97 14.22 9.44
C GLN A 149 -8.31 13.88 10.11
N ASP A 150 -8.30 13.82 11.45
CA ASP A 150 -9.47 13.52 12.28
C ASP A 150 -10.03 12.10 12.10
N GLN A 151 -9.28 11.21 11.43
CA GLN A 151 -9.64 9.81 11.28
C GLN A 151 -8.75 8.95 12.17
N ARG A 152 -9.37 8.00 12.86
CA ARG A 152 -8.68 7.08 13.77
C ARG A 152 -8.16 5.86 13.01
N PHE A 153 -6.90 5.49 13.28
CA PHE A 153 -6.28 4.28 12.75
C PHE A 153 -5.68 3.46 13.88
N ILE A 154 -5.73 2.15 13.73
CA ILE A 154 -5.01 1.24 14.63
C ILE A 154 -3.66 0.97 13.99
N ARG A 155 -2.58 1.19 14.75
CA ARG A 155 -1.23 0.94 14.28
C ARG A 155 -0.81 -0.47 14.66
N TYR A 156 -0.25 -1.17 13.69
CA TYR A 156 0.40 -2.47 13.87
C TYR A 156 1.88 -2.29 13.54
N ARG A 157 2.74 -3.07 14.20
CA ARG A 157 4.19 -2.98 14.00
C ARG A 157 4.77 -4.38 13.84
N LEU A 158 5.67 -4.50 12.87
CA LEU A 158 6.49 -5.69 12.68
C LEU A 158 7.94 -5.29 12.91
N ILE A 159 8.58 -5.94 13.88
CA ILE A 159 9.97 -5.68 14.23
C ILE A 159 10.85 -6.67 13.48
N ARG A 160 11.98 -6.18 12.99
CA ARG A 160 12.95 -7.02 12.26
C ARG A 160 13.37 -8.22 13.09
N GLY A 161 13.32 -9.42 12.49
CA GLY A 161 13.71 -10.67 13.16
C GLY A 161 12.62 -11.37 13.95
N ASP A 162 11.41 -10.79 13.98
CA ASP A 162 10.26 -11.41 14.66
C ASP A 162 9.49 -12.40 13.77
#